data_a55baa55d61b68521e13465a6be37098
#
_entry.id   a55baa55d61b68521e13465a6be37098
#
_cell.length_a   1.000
_cell.length_b   1.000
_cell.length_c   1.000
_cell.angle_alpha   90.00
_cell.angle_beta   90.00
_cell.angle_gamma   90.00
#
_symmetry.space_group_name_H-M   'P 1'
#
loop_
_entity.id
_entity.type
_entity.pdbx_description
1 polymer ?
#
loop_
_entity_poly.entity_id
_entity_poly.type
_entity_poly.pdbx_seq_one_letter_code
_entity_poly.pdbx_strand_id
1 'polypeptide(L)'
;CGILQDDKDNTVSSAEVTNSTAVMLTTVAGNTAAIGYVSVGSLDDSVKALKVDGVEPSADTVADGSYSISRPFNLVLKDGENLSDAAQDFYNYIMSTDAAEVINKEGYVAQGTAAYTSNGAKGNVVVAGSSSVTPVMTKLKEAYASVNPDVTVDVQQSDSTTGVTSTQEGVCDIGMASRELKDSETGVTSTVLAMDGIAVIVNKDNSLDEISTDQIKQVYTGEITEWSALESK
;
A
#
# COMPACT_ATOMS: atom_id res chain seq x y z
N CYS A 1 9.91 3.35 -0.84
CA CYS A 1 10.93 2.40 -1.24
C CYS A 1 12.22 3.15 -1.55
N GLY A 2 13.40 2.63 -1.17
CA GLY A 2 14.69 3.32 -1.24
C GLY A 2 15.29 3.50 -2.65
N ILE A 3 14.50 3.36 -3.72
CA ILE A 3 15.01 3.45 -5.10
C ILE A 3 15.55 4.84 -5.41
N LEU A 4 14.94 5.90 -4.86
CA LEU A 4 15.34 7.28 -5.15
C LEU A 4 16.43 7.83 -4.21
N GLN A 5 16.91 7.03 -3.25
CA GLN A 5 18.01 7.28 -2.29
C GLN A 5 17.94 8.53 -1.38
N ASP A 6 18.51 8.39 -0.17
CA ASP A 6 18.87 9.45 0.78
C ASP A 6 17.74 10.24 1.41
N ASP A 7 16.59 9.63 1.77
CA ASP A 7 15.46 10.27 2.47
C ASP A 7 14.93 11.57 1.81
N LYS A 8 15.39 11.85 0.59
CA LYS A 8 14.94 12.97 -0.23
C LYS A 8 14.10 12.45 -1.38
N ASP A 9 12.97 13.09 -1.57
CA ASP A 9 12.19 12.92 -2.79
C ASP A 9 12.93 13.62 -3.95
N ASN A 10 13.60 12.82 -4.77
CA ASN A 10 14.31 13.28 -5.97
C ASN A 10 13.46 13.13 -7.24
N THR A 11 12.17 12.87 -7.11
CA THR A 11 11.24 12.79 -8.22
C THR A 11 11.19 14.14 -8.96
N VAL A 12 11.20 14.10 -10.28
CA VAL A 12 11.09 15.31 -11.09
C VAL A 12 9.83 16.09 -10.74
N SER A 13 9.92 17.40 -10.68
CA SER A 13 8.81 18.28 -10.30
C SER A 13 7.65 18.28 -11.33
N SER A 14 7.86 17.75 -12.51
CA SER A 14 6.84 17.55 -13.55
C SER A 14 6.04 16.27 -13.39
N ALA A 15 6.42 15.37 -12.47
CA ALA A 15 5.66 14.15 -12.20
C ALA A 15 4.29 14.48 -11.61
N GLU A 16 3.26 13.81 -12.12
CA GLU A 16 1.92 13.90 -11.54
C GLU A 16 1.86 13.14 -10.22
N VAL A 17 1.35 13.78 -9.19
CA VAL A 17 1.17 13.20 -7.85
C VAL A 17 -0.32 13.05 -7.56
N THR A 18 -0.72 11.86 -7.16
CA THR A 18 -2.10 11.57 -6.74
C THR A 18 -2.11 10.77 -5.44
N ASN A 19 -3.12 11.01 -4.62
CA ASN A 19 -3.46 10.20 -3.44
C ASN A 19 -4.57 9.18 -3.73
N SER A 20 -4.76 8.81 -5.01
CA SER A 20 -5.78 7.85 -5.43
C SER A 20 -5.20 6.83 -6.39
N THR A 21 -5.17 5.56 -5.98
CA THR A 21 -4.75 4.43 -6.81
C THR A 21 -5.60 4.31 -8.07
N ALA A 22 -6.92 4.52 -7.97
CA ALA A 22 -7.83 4.48 -9.13
C ALA A 22 -7.52 5.58 -10.15
N VAL A 23 -7.16 6.80 -9.69
CA VAL A 23 -6.74 7.88 -10.58
C VAL A 23 -5.44 7.52 -11.27
N MET A 24 -4.45 6.93 -10.58
CA MET A 24 -3.19 6.48 -11.19
C MET A 24 -3.46 5.46 -12.32
N LEU A 25 -4.25 4.43 -12.06
CA LEU A 25 -4.63 3.42 -13.05
C LEU A 25 -5.31 4.07 -14.28
N THR A 26 -6.30 4.93 -14.06
CA THR A 26 -7.02 5.62 -15.14
C THR A 26 -6.09 6.52 -15.95
N THR A 27 -5.19 7.27 -15.30
CA THR A 27 -4.22 8.15 -15.98
C THR A 27 -3.29 7.36 -16.88
N VAL A 28 -2.71 6.26 -16.39
CA VAL A 28 -1.81 5.41 -17.18
C VAL A 28 -2.55 4.69 -18.30
N ALA A 29 -3.76 4.18 -18.02
CA ALA A 29 -4.60 3.53 -19.04
C ALA A 29 -4.99 4.50 -20.18
N GLY A 30 -5.17 5.76 -19.88
CA GLY A 30 -5.55 6.80 -20.86
C GLY A 30 -4.40 7.46 -21.62
N ASN A 31 -3.14 7.15 -21.31
CA ASN A 31 -1.97 7.81 -21.90
C ASN A 31 -0.88 6.80 -22.26
N THR A 32 -0.67 6.59 -23.56
CA THR A 32 0.33 5.64 -24.09
C THR A 32 1.78 6.02 -23.76
N ALA A 33 2.03 7.27 -23.39
CA ALA A 33 3.34 7.78 -23.00
C ALA A 33 3.56 7.77 -21.47
N ALA A 34 2.55 7.37 -20.68
CA ALA A 34 2.65 7.40 -19.22
C ALA A 34 3.37 6.16 -18.67
N ILE A 35 4.16 6.40 -17.63
CA ILE A 35 4.65 5.39 -16.70
C ILE A 35 4.15 5.77 -15.30
N GLY A 36 3.74 4.78 -14.52
CA GLY A 36 3.28 4.97 -13.15
C GLY A 36 3.65 3.79 -12.27
N TYR A 37 3.20 3.83 -11.02
CA TYR A 37 3.32 2.68 -10.13
C TYR A 37 2.11 2.58 -9.21
N VAL A 38 1.74 1.36 -8.90
CA VAL A 38 0.65 1.03 -7.97
C VAL A 38 1.04 -0.16 -7.10
N SER A 39 0.24 -0.46 -6.10
CA SER A 39 0.31 -1.71 -5.35
C SER A 39 0.00 -2.91 -6.26
N VAL A 40 0.74 -4.02 -6.09
CA VAL A 40 0.49 -5.27 -6.83
C VAL A 40 -0.95 -5.74 -6.64
N GLY A 41 -1.47 -5.69 -5.41
CA GLY A 41 -2.86 -6.07 -5.13
C GLY A 41 -3.92 -5.14 -5.72
N SER A 42 -3.51 -4.01 -6.29
CA SER A 42 -4.42 -3.06 -6.97
C SER A 42 -4.36 -3.14 -8.49
N LEU A 43 -3.54 -4.05 -9.04
CA LEU A 43 -3.45 -4.24 -10.50
C LEU A 43 -4.79 -4.74 -11.06
N ASP A 44 -5.15 -4.19 -12.20
CA ASP A 44 -6.29 -4.65 -12.99
C ASP A 44 -5.94 -4.73 -14.48
N ASP A 45 -6.89 -5.18 -15.27
CA ASP A 45 -6.71 -5.36 -16.72
C ASP A 45 -6.66 -4.04 -17.52
N SER A 46 -6.69 -2.87 -16.89
CA SER A 46 -6.64 -1.58 -17.61
C SER A 46 -5.23 -1.17 -18.02
N VAL A 47 -4.21 -1.67 -17.33
CA VAL A 47 -2.79 -1.33 -17.53
C VAL A 47 -1.94 -2.59 -17.75
N LYS A 48 -0.68 -2.41 -18.14
CA LYS A 48 0.33 -3.45 -18.21
C LYS A 48 1.36 -3.23 -17.11
N ALA A 49 1.59 -4.25 -16.27
CA ALA A 49 2.68 -4.26 -15.29
C ALA A 49 3.98 -4.72 -15.98
N LEU A 50 5.09 -4.04 -15.70
CA LEU A 50 6.40 -4.40 -16.19
C LEU A 50 7.09 -5.38 -15.23
N LYS A 51 7.88 -6.29 -15.78
CA LYS A 51 8.88 -7.02 -14.98
C LYS A 51 9.92 -6.03 -14.48
N VAL A 52 10.40 -6.25 -13.27
CA VAL A 52 11.51 -5.49 -12.72
C VAL A 52 12.69 -6.41 -12.51
N ASP A 53 13.81 -6.10 -13.14
CA ASP A 53 15.02 -6.94 -13.12
C ASP A 53 14.73 -8.41 -13.50
N GLY A 54 13.84 -8.62 -14.49
CA GLY A 54 13.42 -9.93 -14.99
C GLY A 54 12.34 -10.63 -14.17
N VAL A 55 11.89 -10.07 -13.05
CA VAL A 55 10.92 -10.67 -12.13
C VAL A 55 9.55 -10.02 -12.28
N GLU A 56 8.49 -10.83 -12.38
CA GLU A 56 7.12 -10.33 -12.43
C GLU A 56 6.64 -9.85 -11.05
N PRO A 57 5.89 -8.72 -10.99
CA PRO A 57 5.26 -8.28 -9.76
C PRO A 57 4.07 -9.17 -9.39
N SER A 58 4.23 -9.96 -8.34
CA SER A 58 3.16 -10.81 -7.82
C SER A 58 3.31 -11.00 -6.30
N ALA A 59 2.23 -11.44 -5.63
CA ALA A 59 2.30 -11.78 -4.21
C ALA A 59 3.34 -12.89 -3.94
N ASP A 60 3.44 -13.88 -4.82
CA ASP A 60 4.38 -15.00 -4.67
C ASP A 60 5.83 -14.52 -4.74
N THR A 61 6.16 -13.67 -5.72
CA THR A 61 7.52 -13.14 -5.90
C THR A 61 7.90 -12.12 -4.83
N VAL A 62 6.92 -11.44 -4.22
CA VAL A 62 7.12 -10.61 -3.02
C VAL A 62 7.36 -11.49 -1.79
N ALA A 63 6.59 -12.57 -1.63
CA ALA A 63 6.69 -13.47 -0.49
C ALA A 63 8.02 -14.24 -0.45
N ASP A 64 8.52 -14.68 -1.59
CA ASP A 64 9.78 -15.40 -1.69
C ASP A 64 11.02 -14.49 -1.77
N GLY A 65 10.79 -13.15 -1.84
CA GLY A 65 11.84 -12.11 -1.88
C GLY A 65 12.55 -11.96 -3.23
N SER A 66 12.07 -12.61 -4.29
CA SER A 66 12.64 -12.46 -5.64
C SER A 66 12.28 -11.13 -6.28
N TYR A 67 11.10 -10.54 -5.96
CA TYR A 67 10.71 -9.21 -6.39
C TYR A 67 11.26 -8.14 -5.44
N SER A 68 12.19 -7.32 -5.93
CA SER A 68 12.99 -6.41 -5.09
C SER A 68 12.25 -5.16 -4.61
N ILE A 69 11.18 -4.74 -5.30
CA ILE A 69 10.45 -3.52 -4.97
C ILE A 69 9.21 -3.86 -4.13
N SER A 70 9.41 -3.92 -2.83
CA SER A 70 8.34 -4.13 -1.87
C SER A 70 8.36 -3.09 -0.76
N ARG A 71 7.25 -2.98 -0.05
CA ARG A 71 7.06 -2.06 1.07
C ARG A 71 6.12 -2.64 2.11
N PRO A 72 6.23 -2.25 3.38
CA PRO A 72 5.25 -2.63 4.37
C PRO A 72 3.97 -1.81 4.22
N PHE A 73 2.84 -2.46 4.44
CA PHE A 73 1.58 -1.83 4.83
C PHE A 73 1.50 -1.84 6.34
N ASN A 74 1.56 -0.68 6.93
CA ASN A 74 1.63 -0.49 8.37
C ASN A 74 0.30 0.00 8.94
N LEU A 75 -0.09 -0.59 10.06
CA LEU A 75 -1.06 -0.04 10.99
C LEU A 75 -0.32 0.86 11.96
N VAL A 76 -0.82 2.07 12.14
CA VAL A 76 -0.21 3.09 13.00
C VAL A 76 -1.12 3.31 14.21
N LEU A 77 -0.56 3.20 15.40
CA LEU A 77 -1.25 3.41 16.67
C LEU A 77 -0.59 4.53 17.47
N LYS A 78 -1.38 5.26 18.24
CA LYS A 78 -0.88 6.33 19.12
C LYS A 78 -0.21 5.75 20.34
N ASP A 79 0.98 6.25 20.65
CA ASP A 79 1.75 5.81 21.80
C ASP A 79 1.06 6.17 23.12
N GLY A 80 1.07 5.21 24.06
CA GLY A 80 0.58 5.42 25.41
C GLY A 80 -0.94 5.52 25.54
N GLU A 81 -1.69 5.40 24.46
CA GLU A 81 -3.15 5.31 24.49
C GLU A 81 -3.60 3.86 24.22
N ASN A 82 -4.61 3.41 24.96
CA ASN A 82 -5.26 2.14 24.68
C ASN A 82 -6.35 2.36 23.64
N LEU A 83 -6.44 1.46 22.68
CA LEU A 83 -7.58 1.41 21.77
C LEU A 83 -8.87 1.21 22.56
N SER A 84 -9.99 1.73 22.05
CA SER A 84 -11.31 1.35 22.52
C SER A 84 -11.52 -0.15 22.35
N ASP A 85 -12.44 -0.76 23.11
CA ASP A 85 -12.72 -2.20 22.98
C ASP A 85 -13.09 -2.58 21.55
N ALA A 86 -13.83 -1.74 20.84
CA ALA A 86 -14.18 -1.94 19.43
C ALA A 86 -12.96 -1.85 18.49
N ALA A 87 -12.11 -0.86 18.67
CA ALA A 87 -10.90 -0.71 17.86
C ALA A 87 -9.88 -1.82 18.14
N GLN A 88 -9.79 -2.28 19.39
CA GLN A 88 -8.92 -3.40 19.78
C GLN A 88 -9.43 -4.72 19.17
N ASP A 89 -10.75 -4.96 19.15
CA ASP A 89 -11.33 -6.15 18.54
C ASP A 89 -11.07 -6.18 17.04
N PHE A 90 -11.29 -5.06 16.36
CA PHE A 90 -10.97 -4.94 14.94
C PHE A 90 -9.47 -5.10 14.65
N TYR A 91 -8.60 -4.47 15.46
CA TYR A 91 -7.15 -4.64 15.34
C TYR A 91 -6.72 -6.10 15.50
N ASN A 92 -7.26 -6.81 16.52
CA ASN A 92 -6.97 -8.22 16.71
C ASN A 92 -7.42 -9.08 15.52
N TYR A 93 -8.57 -8.74 14.91
CA TYR A 93 -9.05 -9.43 13.72
C TYR A 93 -8.12 -9.23 12.54
N ILE A 94 -7.76 -7.99 12.19
CA ILE A 94 -6.93 -7.71 11.01
C ILE A 94 -5.49 -8.24 11.15
N MET A 95 -5.03 -8.50 12.38
CA MET A 95 -3.74 -9.13 12.67
C MET A 95 -3.86 -10.65 12.90
N SER A 96 -4.97 -11.26 12.52
CA SER A 96 -5.21 -12.68 12.73
C SER A 96 -4.97 -13.54 11.49
N THR A 97 -4.93 -14.85 11.72
CA THR A 97 -4.90 -15.87 10.64
C THR A 97 -6.16 -15.84 9.78
N ASP A 98 -7.31 -15.47 10.34
CA ASP A 98 -8.59 -15.37 9.61
C ASP A 98 -8.52 -14.22 8.60
N ALA A 99 -7.95 -13.08 8.99
CA ALA A 99 -7.71 -11.94 8.12
C ALA A 99 -6.59 -12.22 7.09
N ALA A 100 -5.61 -13.06 7.44
CA ALA A 100 -4.52 -13.43 6.54
C ALA A 100 -5.03 -14.07 5.24
N GLU A 101 -6.10 -14.88 5.29
CA GLU A 101 -6.72 -15.45 4.10
C GLU A 101 -7.28 -14.36 3.17
N VAL A 102 -7.91 -13.33 3.75
CA VAL A 102 -8.44 -12.18 3.00
C VAL A 102 -7.30 -11.38 2.36
N ILE A 103 -6.27 -11.07 3.15
CA ILE A 103 -5.10 -10.29 2.71
C ILE A 103 -4.38 -10.99 1.55
N ASN A 104 -4.12 -12.29 1.69
CA ASN A 104 -3.41 -13.07 0.67
C ASN A 104 -4.24 -13.21 -0.62
N LYS A 105 -5.56 -13.34 -0.51
CA LYS A 105 -6.46 -13.39 -1.67
C LYS A 105 -6.46 -12.08 -2.48
N GLU A 106 -6.26 -10.96 -1.82
CA GLU A 106 -6.17 -9.64 -2.47
C GLU A 106 -4.76 -9.35 -3.02
N GLY A 107 -3.84 -10.33 -3.01
CA GLY A 107 -2.52 -10.21 -3.65
C GLY A 107 -1.43 -9.57 -2.76
N TYR A 108 -1.62 -9.58 -1.44
CA TYR A 108 -0.63 -9.12 -0.46
C TYR A 108 -0.06 -10.28 0.35
N VAL A 109 1.02 -10.06 1.08
CA VAL A 109 1.63 -11.07 1.96
C VAL A 109 1.32 -10.73 3.41
N ALA A 110 0.34 -11.39 3.99
CA ALA A 110 -0.12 -11.15 5.37
C ALA A 110 0.99 -11.41 6.40
N GLN A 111 1.01 -10.62 7.47
CA GLN A 111 1.94 -10.77 8.60
C GLN A 111 1.25 -11.23 9.89
N GLY A 112 -0.07 -11.23 9.94
CA GLY A 112 -0.84 -11.68 11.09
C GLY A 112 -0.76 -13.20 11.31
N THR A 113 -0.51 -13.62 12.54
CA THR A 113 -0.32 -15.04 12.89
C THR A 113 -1.17 -15.50 14.09
N ALA A 114 -1.85 -14.58 14.77
CA ALA A 114 -2.65 -14.89 15.94
C ALA A 114 -4.03 -15.46 15.54
N ALA A 115 -4.57 -16.38 16.32
CA ALA A 115 -5.97 -16.77 16.18
C ALA A 115 -6.88 -15.62 16.65
N TYR A 116 -7.95 -15.34 15.90
CA TYR A 116 -8.91 -14.33 16.32
C TYR A 116 -9.97 -14.93 17.26
N THR A 117 -10.30 -14.14 18.27
CA THR A 117 -11.46 -14.39 19.13
C THR A 117 -12.06 -13.02 19.46
N SER A 118 -13.33 -12.81 19.10
CA SER A 118 -14.03 -11.57 19.41
C SER A 118 -14.15 -11.34 20.92
N ASN A 119 -13.93 -10.10 21.33
CA ASN A 119 -14.18 -9.66 22.70
C ASN A 119 -15.66 -9.27 22.94
N GLY A 120 -16.51 -9.35 21.89
CA GLY A 120 -17.92 -8.97 21.96
C GLY A 120 -18.15 -7.46 22.01
N ALA A 121 -17.15 -6.66 21.62
CA ALA A 121 -17.24 -5.21 21.61
C ALA A 121 -18.32 -4.70 20.64
N LYS A 122 -18.79 -3.48 20.92
CA LYS A 122 -19.72 -2.72 20.11
C LYS A 122 -19.23 -1.30 19.95
N GLY A 123 -19.55 -0.68 18.84
CA GLY A 123 -19.22 0.74 18.62
C GLY A 123 -18.72 1.04 17.24
N ASN A 124 -17.97 2.15 17.14
CA ASN A 124 -17.42 2.63 15.87
C ASN A 124 -15.90 2.64 15.96
N VAL A 125 -15.27 2.34 14.83
CA VAL A 125 -13.81 2.39 14.62
C VAL A 125 -13.54 3.24 13.40
N VAL A 126 -12.64 4.21 13.52
CA VAL A 126 -12.18 5.04 12.40
C VAL A 126 -10.77 4.62 12.01
N VAL A 127 -10.63 4.20 10.76
CA VAL A 127 -9.33 3.86 10.15
C VAL A 127 -9.03 4.84 9.03
N ALA A 128 -7.89 5.53 9.07
CA ALA A 128 -7.60 6.58 8.11
C ALA A 128 -6.19 6.50 7.55
N GLY A 129 -5.99 6.88 6.28
CA GLY A 129 -4.65 7.03 5.71
C GLY A 129 -4.50 6.50 4.29
N SER A 130 -3.38 5.83 4.05
CA SER A 130 -2.87 5.46 2.72
C SER A 130 -3.89 4.89 1.76
N SER A 131 -4.01 5.51 0.58
CA SER A 131 -4.86 5.04 -0.52
C SER A 131 -4.45 3.65 -1.05
N SER A 132 -3.18 3.27 -0.90
CA SER A 132 -2.71 1.94 -1.30
C SER A 132 -3.14 0.84 -0.33
N VAL A 133 -3.34 1.17 0.96
CA VAL A 133 -3.83 0.23 1.99
C VAL A 133 -5.36 0.15 1.99
N THR A 134 -6.03 1.22 1.55
CA THR A 134 -7.50 1.32 1.56
C THR A 134 -8.23 0.14 0.90
N PRO A 135 -7.80 -0.39 -0.27
CA PRO A 135 -8.49 -1.53 -0.88
C PRO A 135 -8.53 -2.77 0.02
N VAL A 136 -7.38 -3.20 0.54
CA VAL A 136 -7.33 -4.37 1.44
C VAL A 136 -8.04 -4.11 2.76
N MET A 137 -7.94 -2.89 3.32
CA MET A 137 -8.65 -2.52 4.55
C MET A 137 -10.17 -2.55 4.37
N THR A 138 -10.66 -2.16 3.18
CA THR A 138 -12.09 -2.26 2.85
C THR A 138 -12.56 -3.73 2.82
N LYS A 139 -11.76 -4.64 2.27
CA LYS A 139 -12.05 -6.09 2.29
C LYS A 139 -12.04 -6.66 3.70
N LEU A 140 -11.08 -6.25 4.51
CA LEU A 140 -11.00 -6.64 5.91
C LEU A 140 -12.20 -6.14 6.72
N LYS A 141 -12.64 -4.89 6.52
CA LYS A 141 -13.88 -4.35 7.09
C LYS A 141 -15.11 -5.18 6.70
N GLU A 142 -15.25 -5.52 5.40
CA GLU A 142 -16.36 -6.33 4.89
C GLU A 142 -16.37 -7.73 5.54
N ALA A 143 -15.22 -8.38 5.62
CA ALA A 143 -15.08 -9.69 6.25
C ALA A 143 -15.36 -9.63 7.76
N TYR A 144 -14.82 -8.62 8.45
CA TYR A 144 -15.02 -8.42 9.88
C TYR A 144 -16.50 -8.17 10.25
N ALA A 145 -17.25 -7.46 9.42
CA ALA A 145 -18.68 -7.23 9.65
C ALA A 145 -19.50 -8.52 9.74
N SER A 146 -19.01 -9.62 9.13
CA SER A 146 -19.63 -10.95 9.24
C SER A 146 -19.29 -11.65 10.56
N VAL A 147 -18.20 -11.26 11.20
CA VAL A 147 -17.69 -11.86 12.45
C VAL A 147 -18.19 -11.08 13.68
N ASN A 148 -18.17 -9.75 13.60
CA ASN A 148 -18.72 -8.87 14.65
C ASN A 148 -19.57 -7.75 14.03
N PRO A 149 -20.88 -7.97 13.84
CA PRO A 149 -21.78 -7.00 13.24
C PRO A 149 -22.13 -5.81 14.14
N ASP A 150 -21.79 -5.87 15.43
CA ASP A 150 -22.05 -4.81 16.40
C ASP A 150 -20.99 -3.70 16.37
N VAL A 151 -19.91 -3.88 15.60
CA VAL A 151 -18.87 -2.86 15.38
C VAL A 151 -18.98 -2.32 13.94
N THR A 152 -19.04 -1.00 13.82
CA THR A 152 -19.00 -0.31 12.52
C THR A 152 -17.60 0.23 12.28
N VAL A 153 -16.96 -0.17 11.20
CA VAL A 153 -15.65 0.35 10.79
C VAL A 153 -15.81 1.39 9.68
N ASP A 154 -15.30 2.59 9.88
CA ASP A 154 -15.21 3.65 8.86
C ASP A 154 -13.78 3.73 8.32
N VAL A 155 -13.62 3.54 7.00
CA VAL A 155 -12.30 3.59 6.33
C VAL A 155 -12.21 4.86 5.50
N GLN A 156 -11.31 5.75 5.88
CA GLN A 156 -11.11 7.06 5.27
C GLN A 156 -9.81 7.10 4.48
N GLN A 157 -9.94 7.22 3.16
CA GLN A 157 -8.80 7.27 2.25
C GLN A 157 -8.14 8.66 2.25
N SER A 158 -6.81 8.66 2.36
CA SER A 158 -5.94 9.82 2.17
C SER A 158 -4.54 9.37 1.72
N ASP A 159 -3.50 9.96 2.25
CA ASP A 159 -2.11 9.53 2.11
C ASP A 159 -1.52 9.04 3.44
N SER A 160 -0.31 8.42 3.39
CA SER A 160 0.34 7.88 4.58
C SER A 160 0.67 8.94 5.63
N THR A 161 1.09 10.13 5.21
CA THR A 161 1.44 11.22 6.14
C THR A 161 0.20 11.71 6.88
N THR A 162 -0.91 11.89 6.15
CA THR A 162 -2.21 12.24 6.75
C THR A 162 -2.68 11.15 7.72
N GLY A 163 -2.51 9.87 7.38
CA GLY A 163 -2.84 8.75 8.27
C GLY A 163 -2.07 8.80 9.58
N VAL A 164 -0.75 9.00 9.52
CA VAL A 164 0.12 9.15 10.70
C VAL A 164 -0.31 10.36 11.55
N THR A 165 -0.49 11.52 10.92
CA THR A 165 -0.90 12.76 11.63
C THR A 165 -2.26 12.59 12.30
N SER A 166 -3.25 12.00 11.61
CA SER A 166 -4.58 11.74 12.17
C SER A 166 -4.53 10.84 13.40
N THR A 167 -3.62 9.85 13.39
CA THR A 167 -3.38 8.99 14.55
C THR A 167 -2.75 9.75 15.71
N GLN A 168 -1.71 10.57 15.44
CA GLN A 168 -1.06 11.42 16.45
C GLN A 168 -2.06 12.36 17.14
N GLU A 169 -2.97 12.94 16.38
CA GLU A 169 -4.00 13.87 16.85
C GLU A 169 -5.21 13.17 17.50
N GLY A 170 -5.31 11.82 17.39
CA GLY A 170 -6.45 11.06 17.89
C GLY A 170 -7.74 11.28 17.07
N VAL A 171 -7.61 11.65 15.79
CA VAL A 171 -8.74 11.82 14.86
C VAL A 171 -9.20 10.46 14.31
N CYS A 172 -8.31 9.48 14.25
CA CYS A 172 -8.64 8.09 13.95
C CYS A 172 -8.07 7.15 15.01
N ASP A 173 -8.69 5.97 15.14
CA ASP A 173 -8.25 4.93 16.06
C ASP A 173 -7.03 4.18 15.54
N ILE A 174 -6.99 3.95 14.22
CA ILE A 174 -5.91 3.22 13.53
C ILE A 174 -5.52 3.97 12.26
N GLY A 175 -4.25 4.35 12.17
CA GLY A 175 -3.70 4.93 10.95
C GLY A 175 -3.25 3.87 9.95
N MET A 176 -3.21 4.23 8.67
CA MET A 176 -2.69 3.39 7.60
C MET A 176 -1.51 4.08 6.90
N ALA A 177 -0.37 3.40 6.82
CA ALA A 177 0.78 3.88 6.05
C ALA A 177 1.33 2.78 5.14
N SER A 178 1.67 3.11 3.89
CA SER A 178 2.29 2.20 2.92
C SER A 178 3.81 2.41 2.82
N ARG A 179 4.43 2.70 3.93
CA ARG A 179 5.85 2.93 4.14
C ARG A 179 6.20 2.81 5.62
N GLU A 180 7.47 2.71 5.93
CA GLU A 180 7.96 2.88 7.29
C GLU A 180 7.65 4.28 7.83
N LEU A 181 7.54 4.39 9.17
CA LEU A 181 7.46 5.69 9.83
C LEU A 181 8.76 6.46 9.64
N LYS A 182 8.66 7.76 9.45
CA LYS A 182 9.82 8.66 9.42
C LYS A 182 10.32 8.91 10.84
N ASP A 183 11.61 9.19 11.01
CA ASP A 183 12.19 9.55 12.32
C ASP A 183 11.50 10.76 12.99
N SER A 184 10.91 11.63 12.17
CA SER A 184 10.15 12.80 12.65
C SER A 184 8.72 12.49 13.09
N GLU A 185 8.19 11.31 12.77
CA GLU A 185 6.82 10.86 13.10
C GLU A 185 6.81 10.20 14.48
N THR A 186 6.95 10.99 15.52
CA THR A 186 7.02 10.56 16.93
C THR A 186 5.66 10.48 17.59
N GLY A 187 5.55 9.76 18.72
CA GLY A 187 4.29 9.62 19.48
C GLY A 187 3.34 8.62 18.86
N VAL A 188 3.83 7.78 17.95
CA VAL A 188 3.11 6.68 17.31
C VAL A 188 4.03 5.48 17.12
N THR A 189 3.44 4.30 17.12
CA THR A 189 4.10 3.04 16.75
C THR A 189 3.45 2.45 15.50
N SER A 190 4.19 1.61 14.78
CA SER A 190 3.65 0.88 13.63
C SER A 190 3.81 -0.63 13.78
N THR A 191 2.83 -1.35 13.22
CA THR A 191 2.87 -2.82 13.09
C THR A 191 2.60 -3.17 11.64
N VAL A 192 3.40 -4.07 11.07
CA VAL A 192 3.23 -4.50 9.69
C VAL A 192 2.00 -5.39 9.56
N LEU A 193 1.00 -4.94 8.80
CA LEU A 193 -0.20 -5.70 8.43
C LEU A 193 0.12 -6.71 7.33
N ALA A 194 0.81 -6.25 6.29
CA ALA A 194 1.16 -7.03 5.12
C ALA A 194 2.37 -6.46 4.40
N MET A 195 3.03 -7.28 3.57
CA MET A 195 3.98 -6.80 2.57
C MET A 195 3.27 -6.64 1.23
N ASP A 196 3.56 -5.54 0.55
CA ASP A 196 3.03 -5.16 -0.76
C ASP A 196 4.17 -5.00 -1.77
N GLY A 197 4.01 -5.55 -2.97
CA GLY A 197 4.86 -5.25 -4.10
C GLY A 197 4.45 -3.94 -4.77
N ILE A 198 5.41 -3.18 -5.25
CA ILE A 198 5.15 -1.99 -6.05
C ILE A 198 5.32 -2.35 -7.53
N ALA A 199 4.21 -2.46 -8.25
CA ALA A 199 4.22 -2.71 -9.69
C ALA A 199 4.45 -1.42 -10.46
N VAL A 200 5.44 -1.41 -11.35
CA VAL A 200 5.62 -0.36 -12.36
C VAL A 200 4.66 -0.66 -13.50
N ILE A 201 3.85 0.32 -13.86
CA ILE A 201 2.77 0.16 -14.83
C ILE A 201 2.92 1.11 -16.01
N VAL A 202 2.52 0.61 -17.18
CA VAL A 202 2.45 1.38 -18.41
C VAL A 202 1.11 1.14 -19.12
N ASN A 203 0.81 1.94 -20.12
CA ASN A 203 -0.34 1.69 -20.98
C ASN A 203 -0.19 0.33 -21.70
N LYS A 204 -1.30 -0.36 -21.98
CA LYS A 204 -1.31 -1.67 -22.65
C LYS A 204 -0.66 -1.67 -24.03
N ASP A 205 -0.73 -0.54 -24.74
CA ASP A 205 -0.14 -0.38 -26.07
C ASP A 205 1.36 -0.04 -26.04
N ASN A 206 1.95 0.12 -24.85
CA ASN A 206 3.38 0.33 -24.69
C ASN A 206 4.16 -0.96 -25.02
N SER A 207 5.25 -0.86 -25.78
CA SER A 207 6.06 -2.00 -26.23
C SER A 207 6.97 -2.59 -25.15
N LEU A 208 7.25 -1.82 -24.08
CA LEU A 208 8.18 -2.24 -23.02
C LEU A 208 7.54 -3.34 -22.15
N ASP A 209 8.26 -4.45 -21.92
CA ASP A 209 7.81 -5.56 -21.06
C ASP A 209 8.61 -5.67 -19.76
N GLU A 210 9.78 -5.03 -19.71
CA GLU A 210 10.71 -5.10 -18.58
C GLU A 210 11.41 -3.76 -18.37
N ILE A 211 11.71 -3.46 -17.10
CA ILE A 211 12.50 -2.29 -16.70
C ILE A 211 13.43 -2.69 -15.55
N SER A 212 14.65 -2.15 -15.51
CA SER A 212 15.53 -2.37 -14.36
C SER A 212 15.27 -1.35 -13.25
N THR A 213 15.67 -1.71 -12.01
CA THR A 213 15.63 -0.80 -10.86
C THR A 213 16.39 0.50 -11.13
N ASP A 214 17.56 0.43 -11.82
CA ASP A 214 18.33 1.61 -12.20
C ASP A 214 17.58 2.47 -13.21
N GLN A 215 16.93 1.87 -14.20
CA GLN A 215 16.12 2.61 -15.19
C GLN A 215 14.91 3.27 -14.52
N ILE A 216 14.24 2.62 -13.58
CA ILE A 216 13.16 3.23 -12.77
C ILE A 216 13.69 4.51 -12.11
N LYS A 217 14.82 4.43 -11.44
CA LYS A 217 15.46 5.61 -10.83
C LYS A 217 15.70 6.71 -11.85
N GLN A 218 16.32 6.39 -12.99
CA GLN A 218 16.64 7.37 -14.04
C GLN A 218 15.40 8.03 -14.65
N VAL A 219 14.31 7.29 -14.81
CA VAL A 219 13.02 7.83 -15.29
C VAL A 219 12.45 8.81 -14.26
N TYR A 220 12.35 8.40 -12.99
CA TYR A 220 11.73 9.26 -11.98
C TYR A 220 12.60 10.43 -11.53
N THR A 221 13.92 10.38 -11.74
CA THR A 221 14.82 11.54 -11.55
C THR A 221 14.95 12.42 -12.78
N GLY A 222 14.37 12.01 -13.94
CA GLY A 222 14.37 12.76 -15.19
C GLY A 222 15.65 12.65 -16.00
N GLU A 223 16.49 11.66 -15.72
CA GLU A 223 17.68 11.35 -16.53
C GLU A 223 17.28 10.67 -17.85
N ILE A 224 16.22 9.86 -17.84
CA ILE A 224 15.61 9.26 -19.03
C ILE A 224 14.22 9.88 -19.21
N THR A 225 14.00 10.45 -20.41
CA THR A 225 12.75 11.13 -20.77
C THR A 225 12.10 10.55 -22.04
N GLU A 226 12.74 9.57 -22.68
CA GLU A 226 12.29 8.99 -23.95
C GLU A 226 12.22 7.46 -23.84
N TRP A 227 11.14 6.86 -24.31
CA TRP A 227 10.95 5.40 -24.31
C TRP A 227 12.07 4.65 -25.06
N SER A 228 12.57 5.23 -26.17
CA SER A 228 13.66 4.65 -26.96
C SER A 228 14.95 4.41 -26.16
N ALA A 229 15.18 5.16 -25.10
CA ALA A 229 16.33 4.97 -24.22
C ALA A 229 16.18 3.75 -23.29
N LEU A 230 14.95 3.26 -23.07
CA LEU A 230 14.66 2.05 -22.29
C LEU A 230 14.67 0.79 -23.16
N GLU A 231 14.42 0.90 -24.46
CA GLU A 231 14.39 -0.22 -25.41
C GLU A 231 15.79 -0.64 -25.91
N SER A 232 16.80 0.19 -25.62
CA SER A 232 18.18 -0.05 -26.07
C SER A 232 18.90 -1.05 -25.15
N LYS A 233 18.85 -2.34 -25.51
CA LYS A 233 19.79 -3.38 -25.07
C LYS A 233 20.26 -4.21 -26.24
#